data_e2bfe64baebfcc6e7e020458433e22ae
#
_entry.id   e2bfe64baebfcc6e7e020458433e22ae
#
_cell.length_a   1.000
_cell.length_b   1.000
_cell.length_c   1.000
_cell.angle_alpha   90.00
_cell.angle_beta   90.00
_cell.angle_gamma   90.00
#
_symmetry.space_group_name_H-M   'P 1'
#
loop_
_entity.id
_entity.type
_entity.pdbx_description
1 polymer ?
#
loop_
_entity_poly.entity_id
_entity_poly.type
_entity_poly.pdbx_seq_one_letter_code
_entity_poly.pdbx_strand_id
1 'polypeptide(L)'
;MALPEKKVKQLLGFMNAMSTVRIPEHKAVLECFDLAMDEQMLDYLLAVGTEPHTVSQLESIYHRLYGGNIEAWEAWWTELMAMCFVHPRNNDDREHYVLAPFFPGWVEMSVGGPLNAKREAILKKFFEFWETSLMESNTLPIRFLTNLRGIKKVKDGVPARMKTLAIRGGKEIALNRALDSRQEVYPTGSVFHLLEEYKDEIAVLNCFCRQFKKVNTGDGCDLGLPIEGCVVLGAIARQLEDNGVARHLTHLF
;
A
#
# COMPACT_ATOMS: atom_id res chain seq x y z
N MET A 1 20.58 -0.60 -14.39
CA MET A 1 21.03 0.80 -14.70
C MET A 1 20.17 1.70 -13.82
N ALA A 2 20.75 2.69 -13.16
CA ALA A 2 19.98 3.57 -12.30
C ALA A 2 18.99 4.40 -13.15
N LEU A 3 17.77 4.55 -12.66
CA LEU A 3 16.73 5.36 -13.29
C LEU A 3 17.05 6.85 -13.19
N PRO A 4 16.52 7.70 -14.11
CA PRO A 4 16.68 9.14 -14.02
C PRO A 4 16.07 9.70 -12.73
N GLU A 5 16.92 10.16 -11.80
CA GLU A 5 16.53 10.58 -10.45
C GLU A 5 15.38 11.60 -10.44
N LYS A 6 15.40 12.56 -11.37
CA LYS A 6 14.32 13.56 -11.47
C LYS A 6 12.96 12.93 -11.75
N LYS A 7 12.91 11.94 -12.66
CA LYS A 7 11.67 11.22 -12.99
C LYS A 7 11.19 10.37 -11.79
N VAL A 8 12.12 9.70 -11.10
CA VAL A 8 11.80 8.89 -9.91
C VAL A 8 11.23 9.77 -8.79
N LYS A 9 11.82 10.94 -8.54
CA LYS A 9 11.29 11.92 -7.56
C LYS A 9 9.90 12.43 -7.95
N GLN A 10 9.66 12.63 -9.23
CA GLN A 10 8.33 13.02 -9.73
C GLN A 10 7.31 11.91 -9.47
N LEU A 11 7.63 10.65 -9.77
CA LEU A 11 6.76 9.50 -9.49
C LEU A 11 6.48 9.36 -7.99
N LEU A 12 7.51 9.46 -7.15
CA LEU A 12 7.34 9.48 -5.68
C LEU A 12 6.40 10.62 -5.24
N GLY A 13 6.51 11.77 -5.89
CA GLY A 13 5.60 12.91 -5.66
C GLY A 13 4.14 12.55 -5.97
N PHE A 14 3.87 11.87 -7.08
CA PHE A 14 2.53 11.39 -7.44
C PHE A 14 2.01 10.36 -6.43
N MET A 15 2.82 9.34 -6.10
CA MET A 15 2.46 8.32 -5.12
C MET A 15 2.21 8.91 -3.72
N ASN A 16 2.98 9.94 -3.34
CA ASN A 16 2.75 10.68 -2.10
C ASN A 16 1.47 11.51 -2.12
N ALA A 17 1.04 12.01 -3.28
CA ALA A 17 -0.24 12.71 -3.41
C ALA A 17 -1.43 11.78 -3.18
N MET A 18 -1.29 10.50 -3.53
CA MET A 18 -2.28 9.45 -3.30
C MET A 18 -2.25 8.89 -1.87
N SER A 19 -1.21 9.18 -1.09
CA SER A 19 -0.94 8.58 0.22
C SER A 19 -1.43 9.45 1.38
N THR A 20 -1.87 8.80 2.46
CA THR A 20 -2.11 9.45 3.76
C THR A 20 -0.80 9.75 4.50
N VAL A 21 0.27 9.07 4.14
CA VAL A 21 1.62 9.21 4.70
C VAL A 21 2.57 9.70 3.61
N ARG A 22 3.27 10.78 3.89
CA ARG A 22 4.24 11.34 2.96
C ARG A 22 5.63 10.74 3.23
N ILE A 23 6.16 10.03 2.24
CA ILE A 23 7.50 9.48 2.29
C ILE A 23 8.50 10.53 1.75
N PRO A 24 9.59 10.81 2.48
CA PRO A 24 10.60 11.77 2.03
C PRO A 24 11.43 11.22 0.86
N GLU A 25 12.05 12.13 0.12
CA GLU A 25 13.06 11.79 -0.88
C GLU A 25 14.33 11.30 -0.17
N HIS A 26 14.43 10.01 0.03
CA HIS A 26 15.58 9.34 0.63
C HIS A 26 16.22 8.42 -0.41
N LYS A 27 17.57 8.32 -0.41
CA LYS A 27 18.30 7.51 -1.39
C LYS A 27 17.77 6.08 -1.47
N ALA A 28 17.61 5.40 -0.34
CA ALA A 28 17.11 4.03 -0.31
C ALA A 28 15.67 3.90 -0.82
N VAL A 29 14.82 4.92 -0.65
CA VAL A 29 13.47 4.97 -1.24
C VAL A 29 13.55 5.05 -2.77
N LEU A 30 14.43 5.90 -3.30
CA LEU A 30 14.62 6.03 -4.74
C LEU A 30 15.19 4.73 -5.33
N GLU A 31 16.12 4.08 -4.64
CA GLU A 31 16.68 2.78 -5.04
C GLU A 31 15.65 1.64 -5.04
N CYS A 32 14.55 1.74 -4.28
CA CYS A 32 13.43 0.78 -4.40
C CYS A 32 12.82 0.79 -5.81
N PHE A 33 12.73 1.96 -6.45
CA PHE A 33 12.23 2.07 -7.82
C PHE A 33 13.23 1.49 -8.84
N ASP A 34 14.54 1.71 -8.65
CA ASP A 34 15.58 1.10 -9.50
C ASP A 34 15.52 -0.44 -9.49
N LEU A 35 15.10 -1.03 -8.38
CA LEU A 35 14.93 -2.46 -8.23
C LEU A 35 13.60 -2.97 -8.82
N ALA A 36 12.58 -2.11 -8.81
CA ALA A 36 11.22 -2.51 -9.13
C ALA A 36 10.90 -2.42 -10.63
N MET A 37 11.49 -1.46 -11.35
CA MET A 37 11.09 -1.13 -12.71
C MET A 37 12.28 -0.71 -13.59
N ASP A 38 12.04 -0.66 -14.88
CA ASP A 38 12.92 -0.02 -15.87
C ASP A 38 12.44 1.41 -16.22
N GLU A 39 13.16 2.08 -17.12
CA GLU A 39 12.83 3.45 -17.54
C GLU A 39 11.53 3.50 -18.33
N GLN A 40 11.19 2.47 -19.09
CA GLN A 40 9.93 2.43 -19.82
C GLN A 40 8.74 2.38 -18.84
N MET A 41 8.79 1.52 -17.84
CA MET A 41 7.77 1.46 -16.80
C MET A 41 7.65 2.79 -16.06
N LEU A 42 8.77 3.43 -15.74
CA LEU A 42 8.79 4.75 -15.09
C LEU A 42 8.08 5.80 -15.96
N ASP A 43 8.39 5.87 -17.26
CA ASP A 43 7.77 6.83 -18.18
C ASP A 43 6.26 6.58 -18.34
N TYR A 44 5.87 5.30 -18.37
CA TYR A 44 4.48 4.92 -18.38
C TYR A 44 3.73 5.38 -17.12
N LEU A 45 4.27 5.09 -15.93
CA LEU A 45 3.64 5.49 -14.67
C LEU A 45 3.54 7.01 -14.51
N LEU A 46 4.53 7.75 -15.01
CA LEU A 46 4.46 9.22 -15.08
C LEU A 46 3.36 9.71 -16.02
N ALA A 47 3.12 9.01 -17.12
CA ALA A 47 2.04 9.35 -18.05
C ALA A 47 0.65 8.96 -17.53
N VAL A 48 0.55 7.91 -16.73
CA VAL A 48 -0.68 7.54 -15.99
C VAL A 48 -1.05 8.65 -15.00
N GLY A 49 -0.08 9.15 -14.24
CA GLY A 49 -0.34 10.24 -13.28
C GLY A 49 -1.19 9.82 -12.09
N THR A 50 -2.01 10.73 -11.59
CA THR A 50 -2.80 10.54 -10.36
C THR A 50 -4.30 10.35 -10.59
N GLU A 51 -4.74 10.50 -11.83
CA GLU A 51 -6.17 10.38 -12.16
C GLU A 51 -6.59 8.92 -12.30
N PRO A 52 -7.86 8.59 -12.01
CA PRO A 52 -8.40 7.26 -12.26
C PRO A 52 -8.52 6.96 -13.76
N HIS A 53 -8.17 5.74 -14.16
CA HIS A 53 -8.23 5.28 -15.55
C HIS A 53 -8.92 3.93 -15.65
N THR A 54 -9.71 3.71 -16.71
CA THR A 54 -10.13 2.37 -17.09
C THR A 54 -8.97 1.59 -17.72
N VAL A 55 -9.08 0.27 -17.80
CA VAL A 55 -8.07 -0.58 -18.47
C VAL A 55 -7.84 -0.11 -19.91
N SER A 56 -8.90 0.22 -20.67
CA SER A 56 -8.77 0.71 -22.04
C SER A 56 -8.04 2.06 -22.14
N GLN A 57 -8.18 2.92 -21.14
CA GLN A 57 -7.42 4.18 -21.08
C GLN A 57 -5.94 3.91 -20.79
N LEU A 58 -5.64 3.00 -19.85
CA LEU A 58 -4.27 2.57 -19.56
C LEU A 58 -3.60 1.93 -20.77
N GLU A 59 -4.32 1.08 -21.49
CA GLU A 59 -3.89 0.52 -22.79
C GLU A 59 -3.60 1.60 -23.82
N SER A 60 -4.48 2.59 -23.94
CA SER A 60 -4.29 3.73 -24.86
C SER A 60 -3.05 4.56 -24.52
N ILE A 61 -2.73 4.72 -23.23
CA ILE A 61 -1.49 5.38 -22.78
C ILE A 61 -0.28 4.54 -23.22
N TYR A 62 -0.31 3.23 -23.04
CA TYR A 62 0.76 2.33 -23.46
C TYR A 62 1.01 2.40 -24.98
N HIS A 63 -0.02 2.25 -25.80
CA HIS A 63 0.11 2.31 -27.25
C HIS A 63 0.58 3.67 -27.76
N ARG A 64 0.21 4.75 -27.12
CA ARG A 64 0.68 6.09 -27.44
C ARG A 64 2.18 6.27 -27.19
N LEU A 65 2.71 5.64 -26.16
CA LEU A 65 4.12 5.76 -25.76
C LEU A 65 5.02 4.80 -26.55
N TYR A 66 4.57 3.56 -26.74
CA TYR A 66 5.44 2.47 -27.20
C TYR A 66 4.94 1.79 -28.48
N GLY A 67 3.69 2.02 -28.88
CA GLY A 67 3.06 1.22 -29.93
C GLY A 67 2.83 -0.22 -29.45
N GLY A 68 3.00 -1.17 -30.37
CA GLY A 68 2.87 -2.60 -30.04
C GLY A 68 1.51 -3.18 -30.39
N ASN A 69 1.40 -4.50 -30.20
CA ASN A 69 0.19 -5.27 -30.40
C ASN A 69 -0.45 -5.63 -29.06
N ILE A 70 -1.53 -6.38 -29.09
CA ILE A 70 -2.28 -6.77 -27.91
C ILE A 70 -1.45 -7.66 -26.97
N GLU A 71 -0.63 -8.58 -27.52
CA GLU A 71 0.21 -9.47 -26.71
C GLU A 71 1.27 -8.67 -25.92
N ALA A 72 1.81 -7.63 -26.51
CA ALA A 72 2.76 -6.74 -25.83
C ALA A 72 2.09 -5.95 -24.69
N TRP A 73 0.85 -5.51 -24.89
CA TRP A 73 0.06 -4.89 -23.84
C TRP A 73 -0.28 -5.87 -22.71
N GLU A 74 -0.73 -7.07 -23.02
CA GLU A 74 -1.06 -8.10 -22.03
C GLU A 74 0.14 -8.46 -21.16
N ALA A 75 1.32 -8.62 -21.75
CA ALA A 75 2.57 -8.84 -21.03
C ALA A 75 2.91 -7.65 -20.11
N TRP A 76 2.77 -6.43 -20.61
CA TRP A 76 2.97 -5.20 -19.86
C TRP A 76 2.00 -5.06 -18.69
N TRP A 77 0.73 -5.30 -18.96
CA TRP A 77 -0.33 -5.29 -17.94
C TRP A 77 -0.05 -6.30 -16.83
N THR A 78 0.37 -7.50 -17.20
CA THR A 78 0.72 -8.54 -16.23
C THR A 78 1.88 -8.09 -15.33
N GLU A 79 2.92 -7.48 -15.86
CA GLU A 79 4.03 -6.97 -15.04
C GLU A 79 3.61 -5.80 -14.15
N LEU A 80 2.86 -4.86 -14.70
CA LEU A 80 2.32 -3.70 -13.97
C LEU A 80 1.51 -4.14 -12.75
N MET A 81 0.65 -5.14 -12.95
CA MET A 81 -0.22 -5.69 -11.92
C MET A 81 0.54 -6.56 -10.91
N ALA A 82 1.51 -7.38 -11.37
CA ALA A 82 2.33 -8.22 -10.48
C ALA A 82 3.20 -7.39 -9.52
N MET A 83 3.59 -6.18 -9.93
CA MET A 83 4.30 -5.22 -9.09
C MET A 83 3.39 -4.26 -8.33
N CYS A 84 2.06 -4.38 -8.52
CA CYS A 84 1.05 -3.57 -7.81
C CYS A 84 1.25 -2.06 -7.97
N PHE A 85 1.75 -1.58 -9.12
CA PHE A 85 1.91 -0.14 -9.37
C PHE A 85 0.59 0.60 -9.52
N VAL A 86 -0.44 -0.11 -9.97
CA VAL A 86 -1.80 0.38 -10.01
C VAL A 86 -2.73 -0.59 -9.28
N HIS A 87 -3.80 -0.07 -8.73
CA HIS A 87 -4.83 -0.87 -8.05
C HIS A 87 -6.21 -0.28 -8.30
N PRO A 88 -7.30 -1.03 -8.07
CA PRO A 88 -8.65 -0.50 -8.12
C PRO A 88 -8.79 0.75 -7.27
N ARG A 89 -9.53 1.72 -7.73
CA ARG A 89 -9.72 3.02 -7.08
C ARG A 89 -10.23 2.89 -5.64
N ASN A 90 -11.11 1.92 -5.40
CA ASN A 90 -11.61 1.53 -4.09
C ASN A 90 -12.09 0.07 -4.13
N ASN A 91 -12.59 -0.47 -3.02
CA ASN A 91 -12.99 -1.87 -2.92
C ASN A 91 -14.17 -2.25 -3.83
N ASP A 92 -15.00 -1.30 -4.21
CA ASP A 92 -16.21 -1.53 -5.02
C ASP A 92 -16.02 -1.16 -6.49
N ASP A 93 -14.98 -0.37 -6.80
CA ASP A 93 -14.71 0.09 -8.16
C ASP A 93 -13.82 -0.91 -8.89
N ARG A 94 -14.41 -1.64 -9.82
CA ARG A 94 -13.74 -2.66 -10.64
C ARG A 94 -13.33 -2.15 -12.02
N GLU A 95 -13.73 -0.94 -12.36
CA GLU A 95 -13.52 -0.39 -13.70
C GLU A 95 -12.33 0.56 -13.75
N HIS A 96 -12.06 1.28 -12.64
CA HIS A 96 -11.04 2.31 -12.60
C HIS A 96 -9.88 1.92 -11.71
N TYR A 97 -8.71 2.15 -12.24
CA TYR A 97 -7.42 1.94 -11.59
C TYR A 97 -6.74 3.27 -11.32
N VAL A 98 -6.03 3.35 -10.23
CA VAL A 98 -5.22 4.50 -9.83
C VAL A 98 -3.80 4.07 -9.51
N LEU A 99 -2.87 4.99 -9.63
CA LEU A 99 -1.50 4.78 -9.16
C LEU A 99 -1.49 4.45 -7.66
N ALA A 100 -0.81 3.40 -7.27
CA ALA A 100 -0.70 3.01 -5.88
C ALA A 100 0.03 4.09 -5.06
N PRO A 101 -0.42 4.43 -3.84
CA PRO A 101 0.38 5.22 -2.92
C PRO A 101 1.67 4.46 -2.59
N PHE A 102 2.76 5.18 -2.27
CA PHE A 102 4.02 4.50 -1.98
C PHE A 102 3.92 3.63 -0.73
N PHE A 103 3.45 4.22 0.38
CA PHE A 103 3.28 3.54 1.67
C PHE A 103 2.23 4.26 2.55
N PRO A 104 1.28 3.55 3.20
CA PRO A 104 0.90 2.18 2.93
C PRO A 104 0.32 2.03 1.51
N GLY A 105 0.69 0.95 0.82
CA GLY A 105 0.20 0.68 -0.53
C GLY A 105 1.19 -0.14 -1.37
N TRP A 106 1.88 0.50 -2.34
CA TRP A 106 2.75 -0.20 -3.27
C TRP A 106 3.79 -1.11 -2.60
N VAL A 107 4.51 -0.61 -1.58
CA VAL A 107 5.58 -1.40 -0.92
C VAL A 107 5.00 -2.65 -0.29
N GLU A 108 3.89 -2.55 0.45
CA GLU A 108 3.27 -3.71 1.09
C GLU A 108 2.70 -4.70 0.08
N MET A 109 2.00 -4.19 -0.93
CA MET A 109 1.36 -5.05 -1.93
C MET A 109 2.39 -5.72 -2.84
N SER A 110 3.39 -4.98 -3.31
CA SER A 110 4.42 -5.52 -4.22
C SER A 110 5.24 -6.65 -3.60
N VAL A 111 5.38 -6.66 -2.27
CA VAL A 111 6.10 -7.71 -1.55
C VAL A 111 5.17 -8.70 -0.83
N GLY A 112 3.86 -8.54 -0.93
CA GLY A 112 2.86 -9.40 -0.28
C GLY A 112 2.78 -10.81 -0.84
N GLY A 113 3.27 -11.05 -2.05
CA GLY A 113 3.34 -12.37 -2.66
C GLY A 113 4.53 -13.21 -2.18
N PRO A 114 4.74 -14.39 -2.78
CA PRO A 114 5.90 -15.22 -2.51
C PRO A 114 7.21 -14.45 -2.69
N LEU A 115 8.13 -14.58 -1.76
CA LEU A 115 9.43 -13.91 -1.83
C LEU A 115 10.24 -14.41 -3.03
N ASN A 116 10.83 -13.46 -3.74
CA ASN A 116 11.84 -13.68 -4.76
C ASN A 116 12.96 -12.65 -4.59
N ALA A 117 14.03 -12.78 -5.34
CA ALA A 117 15.21 -11.91 -5.22
C ALA A 117 14.86 -10.41 -5.38
N LYS A 118 13.93 -10.06 -6.29
CA LYS A 118 13.46 -8.68 -6.51
C LYS A 118 12.74 -8.13 -5.27
N ARG A 119 11.78 -8.89 -4.73
CA ARG A 119 11.01 -8.51 -3.54
C ARG A 119 11.90 -8.40 -2.28
N GLU A 120 12.83 -9.33 -2.11
CA GLU A 120 13.80 -9.26 -1.02
C GLU A 120 14.70 -8.02 -1.11
N ALA A 121 15.18 -7.68 -2.31
CA ALA A 121 16.00 -6.50 -2.52
C ALA A 121 15.22 -5.21 -2.19
N ILE A 122 13.96 -5.11 -2.59
CA ILE A 122 13.07 -3.98 -2.25
C ILE A 122 12.89 -3.89 -0.73
N LEU A 123 12.62 -5.01 -0.05
CA LEU A 123 12.48 -5.04 1.41
C LEU A 123 13.75 -4.59 2.14
N LYS A 124 14.93 -5.03 1.67
CA LYS A 124 16.23 -4.60 2.24
C LYS A 124 16.46 -3.11 2.07
N LYS A 125 16.13 -2.55 0.89
CA LYS A 125 16.26 -1.11 0.65
C LYS A 125 15.26 -0.29 1.45
N PHE A 126 14.04 -0.77 1.57
CA PHE A 126 13.06 -0.10 2.42
C PHE A 126 13.44 -0.15 3.90
N PHE A 127 14.09 -1.24 4.35
CA PHE A 127 14.63 -1.34 5.70
C PHE A 127 15.76 -0.34 5.95
N GLU A 128 16.67 -0.18 5.00
CA GLU A 128 17.73 0.84 5.08
C GLU A 128 17.14 2.25 5.28
N PHE A 129 16.10 2.59 4.52
CA PHE A 129 15.35 3.83 4.73
C PHE A 129 14.74 3.89 6.13
N TRP A 130 14.10 2.81 6.56
CA TRP A 130 13.41 2.76 7.84
C TRP A 130 14.39 2.98 9.01
N GLU A 131 15.53 2.32 9.01
CA GLU A 131 16.56 2.47 10.03
C GLU A 131 17.22 3.84 10.02
N THR A 132 17.67 4.31 8.86
CA THR A 132 18.35 5.61 8.77
C THR A 132 17.42 6.76 9.10
N SER A 133 16.20 6.74 8.61
CA SER A 133 15.20 7.77 8.92
C SER A 133 14.73 7.75 10.36
N LEU A 134 14.72 6.60 11.03
CA LEU A 134 14.45 6.48 12.46
C LEU A 134 15.63 6.95 13.31
N MET A 135 16.85 6.63 12.88
CA MET A 135 18.09 7.00 13.60
C MET A 135 18.40 8.49 13.43
N GLU A 136 18.23 9.04 12.22
CA GLU A 136 18.48 10.46 11.94
C GLU A 136 17.41 11.39 12.52
N SER A 137 16.20 10.91 12.66
CA SER A 137 15.12 11.65 13.30
C SER A 137 14.56 10.86 14.46
N ASN A 138 14.99 11.13 15.69
CA ASN A 138 14.25 10.71 16.92
C ASN A 138 12.75 11.09 16.87
N THR A 139 12.27 11.56 15.73
CA THR A 139 10.94 12.14 15.49
C THR A 139 10.15 11.38 14.43
N LEU A 140 10.72 10.36 13.73
CA LEU A 140 9.99 9.68 12.66
C LEU A 140 8.69 8.98 13.14
N PRO A 141 8.68 8.24 14.25
CA PRO A 141 7.42 7.67 14.77
C PRO A 141 6.41 8.75 15.11
N ILE A 142 6.87 9.90 15.62
CA ILE A 142 6.01 11.03 15.96
C ILE A 142 5.58 11.78 14.70
N ARG A 143 6.46 11.98 13.72
CA ARG A 143 6.12 12.58 12.43
C ARG A 143 5.24 11.66 11.58
N PHE A 144 5.48 10.38 11.60
CA PHE A 144 4.63 9.38 10.95
C PHE A 144 3.21 9.43 11.52
N LEU A 145 3.07 9.47 12.84
CA LEU A 145 1.78 9.60 13.53
C LEU A 145 1.16 11.00 13.40
N THR A 146 1.95 12.06 13.31
CA THR A 146 1.43 13.43 13.18
C THR A 146 1.09 13.82 11.75
N ASN A 147 1.61 13.13 10.73
CA ASN A 147 1.18 13.27 9.34
C ASN A 147 -0.13 12.54 9.04
N LEU A 148 -0.58 11.65 9.92
CA LEU A 148 -1.97 11.19 9.89
C LEU A 148 -2.87 12.40 10.14
N ARG A 149 -3.62 12.82 9.11
CA ARG A 149 -4.50 13.98 9.16
C ARG A 149 -5.38 13.95 10.42
N GLY A 150 -5.25 14.96 11.28
CA GLY A 150 -6.09 15.16 12.45
C GLY A 150 -5.52 14.63 13.78
N ILE A 151 -4.29 14.12 13.84
CA ILE A 151 -3.65 13.76 15.10
C ILE A 151 -2.92 14.99 15.63
N LYS A 152 -3.48 15.62 16.67
CA LYS A 152 -2.80 16.70 17.40
C LYS A 152 -1.76 16.08 18.34
N LYS A 153 -0.54 16.66 18.38
CA LYS A 153 0.48 16.33 19.39
C LYS A 153 -0.09 16.48 20.78
N VAL A 154 0.17 15.52 21.64
CA VAL A 154 -0.20 15.56 23.05
C VAL A 154 1.04 15.69 23.88
N LYS A 155 0.92 16.43 25.00
CA LYS A 155 2.01 16.73 25.92
C LYS A 155 2.80 15.52 26.44
N ASP A 156 2.26 14.35 26.45
CA ASP A 156 2.89 13.14 27.02
C ASP A 156 3.20 12.06 25.97
N GLY A 157 3.43 12.46 24.71
CA GLY A 157 3.81 11.54 23.64
C GLY A 157 2.69 10.65 23.07
N VAL A 158 1.53 10.59 23.74
CA VAL A 158 0.35 9.87 23.24
C VAL A 158 -0.54 10.82 22.45
N PRO A 159 -0.95 10.51 21.22
CA PRO A 159 -1.85 11.35 20.47
C PRO A 159 -3.15 11.62 21.24
N ALA A 160 -3.64 12.87 21.20
CA ALA A 160 -4.85 13.28 21.93
C ALA A 160 -6.04 12.36 21.62
N ARG A 161 -6.15 11.91 20.38
CA ARG A 161 -7.18 10.99 19.92
C ARG A 161 -7.08 9.62 20.60
N MET A 162 -5.86 9.08 20.76
CA MET A 162 -5.65 7.80 21.46
C MET A 162 -5.93 7.93 22.96
N LYS A 163 -5.54 9.04 23.59
CA LYS A 163 -5.90 9.30 25.00
C LYS A 163 -7.41 9.40 25.19
N THR A 164 -8.09 10.07 24.27
CA THR A 164 -9.55 10.22 24.33
C THR A 164 -10.26 8.87 24.19
N LEU A 165 -9.75 7.99 23.33
CA LEU A 165 -10.29 6.63 23.16
C LEU A 165 -9.96 5.73 24.35
N ALA A 166 -8.76 5.84 24.94
CA ALA A 166 -8.35 5.04 26.09
C ALA A 166 -9.05 5.46 27.40
N ILE A 167 -9.30 6.76 27.61
CA ILE A 167 -9.88 7.30 28.85
C ILE A 167 -11.41 7.16 28.88
N ARG A 168 -12.06 7.04 27.74
CA ARG A 168 -13.53 6.98 27.65
C ARG A 168 -14.09 5.58 27.41
N GLY A 169 -13.30 4.54 27.73
CA GLY A 169 -13.81 3.17 27.76
C GLY A 169 -15.08 3.07 28.61
N GLY A 170 -16.19 2.72 28.01
CA GLY A 170 -17.46 2.46 28.67
C GLY A 170 -18.40 3.64 28.88
N LYS A 171 -18.08 4.86 28.42
CA LYS A 171 -19.07 5.93 28.29
C LYS A 171 -19.47 6.09 26.83
N GLU A 172 -20.77 6.13 26.57
CA GLU A 172 -21.29 6.58 25.29
C GLU A 172 -20.63 7.91 24.94
N ILE A 173 -19.71 7.86 24.02
CA ILE A 173 -19.17 9.07 23.44
C ILE A 173 -20.31 9.62 22.61
N ALA A 174 -20.75 10.83 22.88
CA ALA A 174 -21.70 11.54 22.02
C ALA A 174 -21.01 11.92 20.69
N LEU A 175 -20.51 10.91 19.99
CA LEU A 175 -19.89 11.00 18.65
C LEU A 175 -20.91 11.46 17.60
N ASN A 176 -22.20 11.24 17.87
CA ASN A 176 -23.30 11.56 16.97
C ASN A 176 -23.46 13.06 16.67
N ARG A 177 -22.76 13.95 17.38
CA ARG A 177 -22.78 15.40 17.12
C ARG A 177 -21.58 15.93 16.33
N ALA A 178 -20.53 15.14 16.19
CA ALA A 178 -19.27 15.56 15.57
C ALA A 178 -18.90 14.77 14.32
N LEU A 179 -19.63 13.70 13.99
CA LEU A 179 -19.43 12.93 12.77
C LEU A 179 -20.38 13.45 11.71
N ASP A 180 -19.83 13.75 10.53
CA ASP A 180 -20.62 13.89 9.32
C ASP A 180 -21.50 12.64 9.22
N SER A 181 -22.78 12.82 8.89
CA SER A 181 -23.78 11.74 8.75
C SER A 181 -23.40 10.65 7.76
N ARG A 182 -22.27 10.81 7.06
CA ARG A 182 -21.66 9.84 6.15
C ARG A 182 -20.52 9.01 6.78
N GLN A 183 -20.12 9.27 8.02
CA GLN A 183 -19.13 8.47 8.72
C GLN A 183 -19.84 7.49 9.65
N GLU A 184 -20.04 6.29 9.15
CA GLU A 184 -20.48 5.19 9.98
C GLU A 184 -19.35 4.79 10.94
N VAL A 185 -19.62 4.87 12.25
CA VAL A 185 -18.72 4.35 13.28
C VAL A 185 -19.15 2.93 13.57
N TYR A 186 -18.41 2.00 13.02
CA TYR A 186 -18.68 0.59 13.24
C TYR A 186 -18.18 0.15 14.61
N PRO A 187 -19.00 -0.52 15.43
CA PRO A 187 -18.55 -1.20 16.64
C PRO A 187 -17.63 -2.37 16.29
N THR A 188 -16.96 -2.96 17.27
CA THR A 188 -16.02 -4.07 17.09
C THR A 188 -16.62 -5.28 16.34
N GLY A 189 -17.93 -5.45 16.39
CA GLY A 189 -18.67 -6.45 15.57
C GLY A 189 -18.75 -6.15 14.07
N SER A 190 -18.33 -4.97 13.63
CA SER A 190 -18.38 -4.59 12.22
C SER A 190 -17.33 -5.26 11.35
N VAL A 191 -16.24 -5.80 11.93
CA VAL A 191 -15.28 -6.62 11.18
C VAL A 191 -16.00 -7.83 10.59
N PHE A 192 -16.88 -8.48 11.35
CA PHE A 192 -17.69 -9.60 10.85
C PHE A 192 -18.66 -9.16 9.74
N HIS A 193 -19.23 -7.97 9.87
CA HIS A 193 -20.10 -7.41 8.83
C HIS A 193 -19.32 -7.17 7.53
N LEU A 194 -18.14 -6.57 7.59
CA LEU A 194 -17.28 -6.37 6.42
C LEU A 194 -16.83 -7.70 5.80
N LEU A 195 -16.50 -8.69 6.62
CA LEU A 195 -16.13 -10.02 6.13
C LEU A 195 -17.33 -10.71 5.45
N GLU A 196 -18.54 -10.53 5.98
CA GLU A 196 -19.76 -11.07 5.34
C GLU A 196 -20.11 -10.32 4.05
N GLU A 197 -19.96 -8.99 4.03
CA GLU A 197 -20.20 -8.15 2.86
C GLU A 197 -19.29 -8.53 1.67
N TYR A 198 -18.00 -8.79 1.97
CA TYR A 198 -17.00 -9.13 0.95
C TYR A 198 -16.65 -10.63 0.94
N LYS A 199 -17.49 -11.51 1.47
CA LYS A 199 -17.17 -12.94 1.67
C LYS A 199 -16.65 -13.67 0.43
N ASP A 200 -17.08 -13.25 -0.76
CA ASP A 200 -16.67 -13.81 -2.04
C ASP A 200 -15.45 -13.08 -2.65
N GLU A 201 -14.90 -12.08 -1.94
CA GLU A 201 -13.79 -11.24 -2.35
C GLU A 201 -12.86 -10.98 -1.17
N ILE A 202 -12.44 -12.04 -0.50
CA ILE A 202 -11.48 -11.98 0.61
C ILE A 202 -10.22 -12.73 0.21
N ALA A 203 -9.09 -12.08 0.29
CA ALA A 203 -7.80 -12.72 0.05
C ALA A 203 -6.82 -12.50 1.20
N VAL A 204 -5.92 -13.47 1.35
CA VAL A 204 -4.81 -13.43 2.30
C VAL A 204 -3.50 -13.34 1.56
N LEU A 205 -2.67 -12.42 1.99
CA LEU A 205 -1.31 -12.27 1.48
C LEU A 205 -0.30 -12.36 2.61
N ASN A 206 0.96 -12.51 2.23
CA ASN A 206 2.04 -12.49 3.19
C ASN A 206 2.08 -11.15 3.92
N CYS A 207 2.17 -11.20 5.24
CA CYS A 207 2.24 -10.01 6.07
C CYS A 207 3.55 -9.26 5.79
N PHE A 208 3.44 -8.03 5.31
CA PHE A 208 4.58 -7.14 5.07
C PHE A 208 5.50 -7.07 6.30
N CYS A 209 4.96 -6.81 7.49
CA CYS A 209 5.76 -6.67 8.71
C CYS A 209 6.54 -7.93 9.05
N ARG A 210 5.95 -9.12 8.83
CA ARG A 210 6.61 -10.42 9.09
C ARG A 210 7.67 -10.72 8.05
N GLN A 211 7.39 -10.46 6.77
CA GLN A 211 8.39 -10.61 5.70
C GLN A 211 9.54 -9.64 5.90
N PHE A 212 9.23 -8.38 6.17
CA PHE A 212 10.20 -7.32 6.43
C PHE A 212 11.15 -7.70 7.57
N LYS A 213 10.62 -8.17 8.70
CA LYS A 213 11.44 -8.67 9.81
C LYS A 213 12.28 -9.87 9.38
N LYS A 214 11.67 -10.89 8.79
CA LYS A 214 12.34 -12.13 8.37
C LYS A 214 13.52 -11.87 7.42
N VAL A 215 13.33 -11.00 6.43
CA VAL A 215 14.36 -10.69 5.42
C VAL A 215 15.53 -9.92 6.02
N ASN A 216 15.27 -9.04 6.99
CA ASN A 216 16.29 -8.13 7.50
C ASN A 216 16.97 -8.60 8.79
N THR A 217 16.29 -9.38 9.62
CA THR A 217 16.86 -9.88 10.89
C THR A 217 17.08 -11.40 10.91
N GLY A 218 16.57 -12.12 9.92
CA GLY A 218 16.54 -13.59 9.91
C GLY A 218 15.45 -14.19 10.81
N ASP A 219 14.85 -13.39 11.69
CA ASP A 219 13.82 -13.84 12.63
C ASP A 219 12.43 -13.74 12.01
N GLY A 220 11.59 -14.71 12.29
CA GLY A 220 10.18 -14.66 11.93
C GLY A 220 9.37 -13.74 12.86
N CYS A 221 8.06 -14.01 12.95
CA CYS A 221 7.19 -13.35 13.92
C CYS A 221 7.53 -13.79 15.35
N ASP A 222 7.70 -12.85 16.30
CA ASP A 222 8.01 -13.15 17.70
C ASP A 222 6.95 -14.05 18.38
N LEU A 223 5.73 -14.05 17.85
CA LEU A 223 4.62 -14.88 18.33
C LEU A 223 4.52 -16.23 17.61
N GLY A 224 5.48 -16.58 16.75
CA GLY A 224 5.45 -17.82 15.96
C GLY A 224 4.30 -17.91 14.94
N LEU A 225 3.66 -16.77 14.61
CA LEU A 225 2.55 -16.75 13.67
C LEU A 225 3.04 -16.96 12.23
N PRO A 226 2.22 -17.58 11.35
CA PRO A 226 2.59 -17.83 9.96
C PRO A 226 2.86 -16.52 9.22
N ILE A 227 3.63 -16.60 8.11
CA ILE A 227 3.96 -15.43 7.30
C ILE A 227 2.71 -14.79 6.69
N GLU A 228 1.73 -15.59 6.32
CA GLU A 228 0.42 -15.13 5.87
C GLU A 228 -0.36 -14.51 7.02
N GLY A 229 -0.92 -13.33 6.84
CA GLY A 229 -1.63 -12.66 7.92
C GLY A 229 -2.16 -11.28 7.61
N CYS A 230 -1.98 -10.79 6.38
CA CYS A 230 -2.68 -9.61 5.91
C CYS A 230 -3.92 -10.03 5.13
N VAL A 231 -5.07 -9.47 5.49
CA VAL A 231 -6.35 -9.69 4.81
C VAL A 231 -6.68 -8.47 3.97
N VAL A 232 -7.10 -8.70 2.75
CA VAL A 232 -7.59 -7.69 1.82
C VAL A 232 -8.97 -8.06 1.34
N LEU A 233 -9.78 -7.06 1.01
CA LEU A 233 -11.21 -7.20 0.70
C LEU A 233 -11.53 -6.53 -0.64
N GLY A 234 -12.58 -7.00 -1.31
CA GLY A 234 -13.18 -6.38 -2.49
C GLY A 234 -12.29 -6.45 -3.73
N ALA A 235 -12.41 -5.44 -4.59
CA ALA A 235 -11.72 -5.41 -5.89
C ALA A 235 -10.19 -5.55 -5.77
N ILE A 236 -9.57 -5.04 -4.70
CA ILE A 236 -8.13 -5.18 -4.44
C ILE A 236 -7.79 -6.64 -4.14
N ALA A 237 -8.62 -7.35 -3.35
CA ALA A 237 -8.40 -8.77 -3.07
C ALA A 237 -8.40 -9.59 -4.36
N ARG A 238 -9.39 -9.39 -5.21
CA ARG A 238 -9.49 -10.05 -6.51
C ARG A 238 -8.29 -9.78 -7.39
N GLN A 239 -7.88 -8.51 -7.51
CA GLN A 239 -6.67 -8.16 -8.26
C GLN A 239 -5.44 -8.91 -7.78
N LEU A 240 -5.22 -8.96 -6.47
CA LEU A 240 -4.03 -9.60 -5.89
C LEU A 240 -4.07 -11.13 -6.06
N GLU A 241 -5.27 -11.74 -6.07
CA GLU A 241 -5.45 -13.15 -6.41
C GLU A 241 -5.14 -13.44 -7.87
N ASP A 242 -5.72 -12.67 -8.79
CA ASP A 242 -5.52 -12.84 -10.24
C ASP A 242 -4.04 -12.73 -10.63
N ASN A 243 -3.27 -11.93 -9.89
CA ASN A 243 -1.83 -11.76 -10.10
C ASN A 243 -0.95 -12.69 -9.25
N GLY A 244 -1.53 -13.64 -8.54
CA GLY A 244 -0.80 -14.61 -7.71
C GLY A 244 -0.03 -13.99 -6.54
N VAL A 245 -0.40 -12.77 -6.11
CA VAL A 245 0.17 -12.08 -4.95
C VAL A 245 -0.52 -12.51 -3.67
N ALA A 246 -1.82 -12.70 -3.72
CA ALA A 246 -2.63 -13.17 -2.60
C ALA A 246 -3.29 -14.51 -2.92
N ARG A 247 -3.87 -15.12 -1.90
CA ARG A 247 -4.61 -16.37 -2.01
C ARG A 247 -6.04 -16.16 -1.52
N HIS A 248 -7.00 -16.66 -2.28
CA HIS A 248 -8.41 -16.61 -1.87
C HIS A 248 -8.63 -17.29 -0.51
N LEU A 249 -9.43 -16.67 0.33
CA LEU A 249 -9.77 -17.20 1.63
C LEU A 249 -11.14 -17.90 1.56
N THR A 250 -11.10 -19.20 1.26
CA THR A 250 -12.32 -20.00 1.01
C THR A 250 -13.08 -20.42 2.27
N HIS A 251 -12.47 -20.32 3.46
CA HIS A 251 -13.08 -20.80 4.70
C HIS A 251 -12.65 -19.94 5.87
N LEU A 252 -13.43 -18.92 6.17
CA LEU A 252 -13.28 -18.12 7.39
C LEU A 252 -14.21 -18.58 8.52
N PHE A 253 -15.17 -19.46 8.21
CA PHE A 253 -16.23 -19.90 9.14
C PHE A 253 -16.55 -21.38 9.00
#